data_b7efb3f05c189ac33130f7e2794e37e5
#
_entry.id   b7efb3f05c189ac33130f7e2794e37e5
#
_cell.length_a   1.000
_cell.length_b   1.000
_cell.length_c   1.000
_cell.angle_alpha   90.00
_cell.angle_beta   90.00
_cell.angle_gamma   90.00
#
_symmetry.space_group_name_H-M   'P 1'
#
loop_
_entity.id
_entity.type
_entity.pdbx_description
1 polymer ?
#
loop_
_entity_poly.entity_id
_entity_poly.type
_entity_poly.pdbx_seq_one_letter_code
_entity_poly.pdbx_strand_id
1 'polypeptide(L)'
;MGLIKAAIGAVGGALGDQWLDAIEAEEMSDTTVFTRGVLVNQSSRSSNKKGTENVISDGSVIHVYPNQFMMLVEGGKIVDYTAEEGYYKVDNHGAPSLFNGQFGDALKDVWERFKFGGTPSYAQKAYFVNLQEIKGIKFGTPTAVNYFDNFYNSELFLRAHGTYSIKVTDPILFYKEAIPKNAERVEIDDINEQYLSEFLNAFQAAINKMSVDNIRISHVASKAVELAK
;
A
#
# COMPACT_ATOMS: atom_id res chain seq x y z
N MET A 1 -19.48 9.26 -13.08
CA MET A 1 -19.40 7.78 -13.09
C MET A 1 -17.94 7.43 -13.33
N GLY A 2 -17.36 6.58 -12.49
CA GLY A 2 -15.95 6.18 -12.59
C GLY A 2 -15.69 5.13 -13.66
N LEU A 3 -14.41 4.87 -13.93
CA LEU A 3 -13.97 3.76 -14.79
C LEU A 3 -14.30 2.41 -14.16
N ILE A 4 -14.38 2.36 -12.83
CA ILE A 4 -14.83 1.20 -12.08
C ILE A 4 -16.22 1.44 -11.52
N LYS A 5 -17.10 0.47 -11.67
CA LYS A 5 -18.48 0.49 -11.15
C LYS A 5 -18.67 -0.68 -10.22
N ALA A 6 -19.20 -0.43 -9.02
CA ALA A 6 -19.58 -1.52 -8.14
C ALA A 6 -20.57 -2.45 -8.84
N ALA A 7 -20.26 -3.72 -8.90
CA ALA A 7 -21.13 -4.74 -9.44
C ALA A 7 -22.20 -5.08 -8.39
N ILE A 8 -23.28 -4.32 -8.38
CA ILE A 8 -24.35 -4.47 -7.40
C ILE A 8 -25.15 -5.76 -7.72
N GLY A 9 -25.15 -6.69 -6.76
CA GLY A 9 -26.28 -7.56 -6.54
C GLY A 9 -26.31 -8.91 -7.22
N ALA A 10 -25.18 -9.47 -7.62
CA ALA A 10 -25.20 -10.83 -8.20
C ALA A 10 -24.13 -11.75 -7.58
N VAL A 11 -24.04 -11.72 -6.28
CA VAL A 11 -23.15 -12.66 -5.56
C VAL A 11 -23.95 -13.83 -5.04
N GLY A 12 -24.27 -14.71 -5.93
CA GLY A 12 -24.73 -16.06 -5.61
C GLY A 12 -24.15 -16.98 -6.68
N GLY A 13 -23.19 -17.78 -6.31
CA GLY A 13 -22.65 -18.99 -6.94
C GLY A 13 -22.72 -19.25 -8.46
N ALA A 14 -23.62 -18.62 -9.20
CA ALA A 14 -23.86 -18.88 -10.62
C ALA A 14 -23.18 -17.89 -11.58
N LEU A 15 -22.61 -16.79 -11.09
CA LEU A 15 -22.01 -15.73 -11.92
C LEU A 15 -20.48 -15.83 -12.04
N GLY A 16 -19.81 -16.52 -11.12
CA GLY A 16 -18.36 -16.75 -11.21
C GLY A 16 -17.91 -17.42 -12.51
N ASP A 17 -18.78 -18.23 -13.10
CA ASP A 17 -18.50 -18.92 -14.39
C ASP A 17 -18.73 -18.05 -15.63
N GLN A 18 -19.33 -16.87 -15.48
CA GLN A 18 -19.64 -15.95 -16.60
C GLN A 18 -18.64 -14.82 -16.75
N TRP A 19 -17.78 -14.56 -15.75
CA TRP A 19 -16.77 -13.54 -15.83
C TRP A 19 -15.52 -14.07 -16.52
N LEU A 20 -15.31 -13.58 -17.72
CA LEU A 20 -14.20 -14.01 -18.57
C LEU A 20 -12.83 -13.69 -17.98
N ASP A 21 -12.72 -12.58 -17.24
CA ASP A 21 -11.47 -12.12 -16.63
C ASP A 21 -11.76 -11.53 -15.23
N ALA A 22 -11.57 -12.33 -14.19
CA ALA A 22 -11.59 -11.87 -12.80
C ALA A 22 -10.15 -11.59 -12.34
N ILE A 23 -9.94 -10.42 -11.74
CA ILE A 23 -8.63 -9.93 -11.27
C ILE A 23 -8.67 -9.78 -9.75
N GLU A 24 -7.67 -10.31 -9.08
CA GLU A 24 -7.46 -10.18 -7.63
C GLU A 24 -6.02 -9.79 -7.35
N ALA A 25 -5.74 -9.38 -6.10
CA ALA A 25 -4.38 -9.16 -5.63
C ALA A 25 -3.57 -10.47 -5.70
N GLU A 26 -2.38 -10.43 -6.30
CA GLU A 26 -1.45 -11.56 -6.26
C GLU A 26 -1.02 -11.80 -4.81
N GLU A 27 -1.24 -13.02 -4.29
CA GLU A 27 -0.86 -13.49 -2.94
C GLU A 27 -0.45 -12.41 -1.93
N MET A 28 -1.42 -11.71 -1.34
CA MET A 28 -1.15 -10.68 -0.34
C MET A 28 -1.00 -11.35 1.04
N SER A 29 0.24 -11.51 1.49
CA SER A 29 0.59 -12.03 2.81
C SER A 29 0.53 -10.92 3.88
N ASP A 30 0.72 -11.31 5.16
CA ASP A 30 0.78 -10.35 6.28
C ASP A 30 1.97 -9.38 6.19
N THR A 31 2.98 -9.69 5.35
CA THR A 31 4.18 -8.86 5.13
C THR A 31 4.16 -8.12 3.81
N THR A 32 3.23 -8.44 2.91
CA THR A 32 3.10 -7.77 1.62
C THR A 32 2.45 -6.40 1.80
N VAL A 33 3.12 -5.34 1.37
CA VAL A 33 2.60 -3.96 1.41
C VAL A 33 1.97 -3.53 0.10
N PHE A 34 2.47 -4.06 -1.03
CA PHE A 34 2.02 -3.71 -2.37
C PHE A 34 2.15 -4.90 -3.30
N THR A 35 1.15 -5.11 -4.16
CA THR A 35 1.19 -6.17 -5.17
C THR A 35 0.36 -5.82 -6.39
N ARG A 36 0.65 -6.51 -7.50
CA ARG A 36 -0.12 -6.39 -8.75
C ARG A 36 -1.41 -7.19 -8.68
N GLY A 37 -2.34 -6.86 -9.56
CA GLY A 37 -3.50 -7.70 -9.86
C GLY A 37 -3.14 -8.84 -10.80
N VAL A 38 -3.69 -10.02 -10.56
CA VAL A 38 -3.55 -11.21 -11.41
C VAL A 38 -4.91 -11.78 -11.78
N LEU A 39 -4.97 -12.40 -12.94
CA LEU A 39 -6.18 -13.11 -13.41
C LEU A 39 -6.38 -14.39 -12.62
N VAL A 40 -7.52 -14.53 -11.95
CA VAL A 40 -7.87 -15.70 -11.13
C VAL A 40 -8.24 -16.92 -11.99
N ASN A 41 -8.90 -16.71 -13.11
CA ASN A 41 -9.37 -17.76 -13.98
C ASN A 41 -8.51 -17.90 -15.25
N GLN A 42 -7.41 -18.64 -15.15
CA GLN A 42 -6.75 -19.21 -16.33
C GLN A 42 -7.48 -20.47 -16.82
N SER A 43 -8.82 -20.41 -16.98
CA SER A 43 -9.54 -21.53 -17.55
C SER A 43 -9.15 -21.68 -19.02
N SER A 44 -9.14 -22.92 -19.52
CA SER A 44 -8.83 -23.27 -20.92
C SER A 44 -9.77 -22.62 -21.97
N ARG A 45 -10.77 -21.86 -21.51
CA ARG A 45 -11.74 -21.11 -22.33
C ARG A 45 -11.43 -19.61 -22.43
N SER A 46 -10.47 -19.09 -21.66
CA SER A 46 -10.04 -17.70 -21.84
C SER A 46 -9.44 -17.52 -23.23
N SER A 47 -10.03 -16.65 -24.02
CA SER A 47 -9.56 -16.32 -25.37
C SER A 47 -8.22 -15.59 -25.37
N ASN A 48 -7.75 -15.14 -24.20
CA ASN A 48 -6.56 -14.31 -24.04
C ASN A 48 -5.33 -15.12 -23.59
N LYS A 49 -5.00 -16.21 -24.30
CA LYS A 49 -3.80 -17.04 -24.05
C LYS A 49 -2.46 -16.33 -24.30
N LYS A 50 -2.48 -15.09 -24.78
CA LYS A 50 -1.30 -14.25 -25.08
C LYS A 50 -1.31 -12.91 -24.35
N GLY A 51 -2.27 -12.67 -23.44
CA GLY A 51 -2.32 -11.43 -22.66
C GLY A 51 -1.16 -11.34 -21.69
N THR A 52 -0.56 -10.19 -21.59
CA THR A 52 0.39 -9.86 -20.51
C THR A 52 -0.38 -9.99 -19.20
N GLU A 53 0.12 -10.74 -18.25
CA GLU A 53 -0.56 -11.16 -17.00
C GLU A 53 -1.19 -10.04 -16.15
N ASN A 54 -0.90 -8.79 -16.47
CA ASN A 54 -1.34 -7.62 -15.69
C ASN A 54 -2.07 -6.57 -16.56
N VAL A 55 -2.56 -6.93 -17.75
CA VAL A 55 -3.30 -6.00 -18.62
C VAL A 55 -4.80 -6.22 -18.47
N ILE A 56 -5.50 -5.16 -18.08
CA ILE A 56 -6.95 -5.19 -17.84
C ILE A 56 -7.69 -4.84 -19.12
N SER A 57 -8.61 -5.71 -19.51
CA SER A 57 -9.50 -5.50 -20.64
C SER A 57 -10.82 -4.86 -20.20
N ASP A 58 -11.49 -4.20 -21.15
CA ASP A 58 -12.85 -3.71 -20.92
C ASP A 58 -13.79 -4.86 -20.55
N GLY A 59 -14.58 -4.65 -19.52
CA GLY A 59 -15.49 -5.66 -18.99
C GLY A 59 -14.89 -6.59 -17.93
N SER A 60 -13.59 -6.56 -17.68
CA SER A 60 -12.95 -7.29 -16.58
C SER A 60 -13.56 -6.92 -15.24
N VAL A 61 -13.57 -7.86 -14.31
CA VAL A 61 -14.05 -7.63 -12.93
C VAL A 61 -12.88 -7.70 -11.99
N ILE A 62 -12.74 -6.67 -11.15
CA ILE A 62 -11.72 -6.60 -10.10
C ILE A 62 -12.40 -6.91 -8.77
N HIS A 63 -11.88 -7.88 -8.04
CA HIS A 63 -12.32 -8.21 -6.69
C HIS A 63 -11.39 -7.57 -5.66
N VAL A 64 -11.96 -6.78 -4.78
CA VAL A 64 -11.24 -6.09 -3.69
C VAL A 64 -11.68 -6.72 -2.38
N TYR A 65 -10.73 -7.28 -1.64
CA TYR A 65 -10.96 -7.84 -0.32
C TYR A 65 -10.91 -6.77 0.77
N PRO A 66 -11.44 -7.06 1.98
CA PRO A 66 -11.29 -6.17 3.14
C PRO A 66 -9.82 -5.78 3.39
N ASN A 67 -9.60 -4.55 3.80
CA ASN A 67 -8.26 -3.98 4.05
C ASN A 67 -7.33 -3.94 2.83
N GLN A 68 -7.89 -3.93 1.63
CA GLN A 68 -7.15 -3.65 0.42
C GLN A 68 -7.54 -2.29 -0.15
N PHE A 69 -6.55 -1.57 -0.66
CA PHE A 69 -6.76 -0.41 -1.51
C PHE A 69 -6.37 -0.79 -2.93
N MET A 70 -7.34 -0.79 -3.82
CA MET A 70 -7.12 -1.08 -5.24
C MET A 70 -6.94 0.22 -6.01
N MET A 71 -5.97 0.26 -6.90
CA MET A 71 -5.78 1.35 -7.85
C MET A 71 -5.64 0.82 -9.27
N LEU A 72 -6.27 1.52 -10.21
CA LEU A 72 -6.12 1.33 -11.64
C LEU A 72 -5.08 2.32 -12.16
N VAL A 73 -4.05 1.83 -12.81
CA VAL A 73 -2.92 2.63 -13.28
C VAL A 73 -2.80 2.51 -14.80
N GLU A 74 -2.68 3.63 -15.49
CA GLU A 74 -2.45 3.74 -16.93
C GLU A 74 -1.25 4.64 -17.20
N GLY A 75 -0.25 4.12 -17.90
CA GLY A 75 0.96 4.88 -18.19
C GLY A 75 1.69 5.43 -16.96
N GLY A 76 1.61 4.75 -15.81
CA GLY A 76 2.18 5.18 -14.55
C GLY A 76 1.35 6.21 -13.76
N LYS A 77 0.15 6.56 -14.25
CA LYS A 77 -0.78 7.46 -13.56
C LYS A 77 -1.95 6.67 -12.97
N ILE A 78 -2.32 6.96 -11.73
CA ILE A 78 -3.55 6.42 -11.13
C ILE A 78 -4.73 7.08 -11.84
N VAL A 79 -5.58 6.28 -12.47
CA VAL A 79 -6.78 6.75 -13.22
C VAL A 79 -8.06 6.52 -12.43
N ASP A 80 -8.09 5.50 -11.56
CA ASP A 80 -9.19 5.25 -10.63
C ASP A 80 -8.73 4.43 -9.44
N TYR A 81 -9.47 4.42 -8.34
CA TYR A 81 -9.14 3.67 -7.13
C TYR A 81 -10.36 3.45 -6.23
N THR A 82 -10.26 2.46 -5.34
CA THR A 82 -11.23 2.22 -4.28
C THR A 82 -10.57 1.55 -3.06
N ALA A 83 -11.08 1.84 -1.87
CA ALA A 83 -10.76 1.13 -0.62
C ALA A 83 -11.95 0.30 -0.11
N GLU A 84 -13.08 0.34 -0.81
CA GLU A 84 -14.27 -0.42 -0.45
C GLU A 84 -14.15 -1.86 -0.97
N GLU A 85 -14.46 -2.82 -0.12
CA GLU A 85 -14.52 -4.22 -0.50
C GLU A 85 -15.65 -4.49 -1.51
N GLY A 86 -15.44 -5.39 -2.45
CA GLY A 86 -16.47 -5.77 -3.41
C GLY A 86 -15.93 -6.09 -4.80
N TYR A 87 -16.86 -6.20 -5.74
CA TYR A 87 -16.59 -6.49 -7.14
C TYR A 87 -16.78 -5.24 -7.98
N TYR A 88 -15.81 -4.91 -8.80
CA TYR A 88 -15.78 -3.70 -9.62
C TYR A 88 -15.58 -4.06 -11.08
N LYS A 89 -16.56 -3.71 -11.92
CA LYS A 89 -16.44 -3.91 -13.36
C LYS A 89 -15.68 -2.74 -13.98
N VAL A 90 -14.67 -3.03 -14.76
CA VAL A 90 -13.94 -2.04 -15.57
C VAL A 90 -14.78 -1.66 -16.79
N ASP A 91 -14.99 -0.37 -16.98
CA ASP A 91 -15.76 0.21 -18.09
C ASP A 91 -14.91 1.31 -18.73
N ASN A 92 -14.16 0.95 -19.76
CA ASN A 92 -13.26 1.87 -20.46
C ASN A 92 -14.01 2.95 -21.25
N HIS A 93 -15.34 2.86 -21.38
CA HIS A 93 -16.19 3.89 -21.96
C HIS A 93 -16.73 4.87 -20.90
N GLY A 94 -16.52 4.56 -19.61
CA GLY A 94 -16.88 5.43 -18.50
C GLY A 94 -15.92 6.62 -18.35
N ALA A 95 -16.43 7.75 -17.85
CA ALA A 95 -15.54 8.83 -17.42
C ALA A 95 -14.78 8.40 -16.15
N PRO A 96 -13.50 8.77 -15.99
CA PRO A 96 -12.78 8.57 -14.73
C PRO A 96 -13.58 9.13 -13.55
N SER A 97 -13.58 8.45 -12.41
CA SER A 97 -14.28 8.94 -11.23
C SER A 97 -13.56 10.17 -10.70
N LEU A 98 -14.24 11.31 -10.75
CA LEU A 98 -13.77 12.56 -10.18
C LEU A 98 -13.94 12.55 -8.65
N PHE A 99 -13.53 11.49 -7.97
CA PHE A 99 -13.55 11.46 -6.52
C PHE A 99 -12.32 12.21 -5.99
N ASN A 100 -12.60 13.35 -5.36
CA ASN A 100 -11.71 14.29 -4.68
C ASN A 100 -10.88 15.20 -5.60
N GLY A 101 -11.29 16.46 -5.67
CA GLY A 101 -10.75 17.63 -6.36
C GLY A 101 -9.24 17.93 -6.36
N GLN A 102 -8.38 17.01 -5.93
CA GLN A 102 -6.94 17.18 -5.95
C GLN A 102 -6.25 16.67 -7.24
N PHE A 103 -6.99 15.97 -8.12
CA PHE A 103 -6.44 15.40 -9.36
C PHE A 103 -7.09 15.95 -10.64
N GLY A 104 -7.85 17.04 -10.55
CA GLY A 104 -8.68 17.57 -11.63
C GLY A 104 -7.96 17.84 -12.95
N ASP A 105 -6.70 18.26 -12.92
CA ASP A 105 -5.97 18.64 -14.14
C ASP A 105 -5.33 17.43 -14.84
N ALA A 106 -4.81 16.47 -14.08
CA ALA A 106 -4.24 15.24 -14.67
C ALA A 106 -5.31 14.34 -15.28
N LEU A 107 -6.53 14.35 -14.74
CA LEU A 107 -7.67 13.58 -15.24
C LEU A 107 -8.34 14.23 -16.45
N LYS A 108 -8.27 15.56 -16.60
CA LYS A 108 -8.73 16.25 -17.81
C LYS A 108 -7.98 15.82 -19.04
N ASP A 109 -6.65 15.71 -18.95
CA ASP A 109 -5.82 15.29 -20.08
C ASP A 109 -6.11 13.85 -20.52
N VAL A 110 -6.38 12.96 -19.55
CA VAL A 110 -6.79 11.57 -19.83
C VAL A 110 -8.17 11.57 -20.48
N TRP A 111 -9.12 12.34 -19.94
CA TRP A 111 -10.48 12.46 -20.45
C TRP A 111 -10.55 13.03 -21.87
N GLU A 112 -9.76 14.03 -22.21
CA GLU A 112 -9.72 14.58 -23.57
C GLU A 112 -9.21 13.55 -24.59
N ARG A 113 -8.27 12.69 -24.19
CA ARG A 113 -7.79 11.59 -25.06
C ARG A 113 -8.85 10.53 -25.30
N PHE A 114 -9.65 10.19 -24.28
CA PHE A 114 -10.78 9.26 -24.43
C PHE A 114 -11.89 9.81 -25.33
N LYS A 115 -12.14 11.11 -25.28
CA LYS A 115 -13.17 11.79 -26.08
C LYS A 115 -12.93 11.69 -27.60
N PHE A 116 -11.69 11.54 -28.02
CA PHE A 116 -11.30 11.46 -29.43
C PHE A 116 -11.31 10.02 -30.00
N GLY A 117 -11.95 9.04 -29.32
CA GLY A 117 -12.17 7.69 -29.85
C GLY A 117 -10.92 6.85 -30.03
N GLY A 118 -9.82 7.23 -29.37
CA GLY A 118 -8.59 6.44 -29.36
C GLY A 118 -8.69 5.26 -28.39
N THR A 119 -8.33 4.08 -28.86
CA THR A 119 -7.99 2.96 -27.98
C THR A 119 -6.97 3.44 -26.96
N PRO A 120 -7.06 3.10 -25.64
CA PRO A 120 -6.08 3.51 -24.65
C PRO A 120 -4.68 3.19 -25.16
N SER A 121 -3.82 4.19 -25.26
CA SER A 121 -2.46 4.02 -25.80
C SER A 121 -1.56 3.23 -24.85
N TYR A 122 -2.00 3.00 -23.62
CA TYR A 122 -1.27 2.30 -22.57
C TYR A 122 -2.13 1.21 -21.94
N ALA A 123 -1.47 0.10 -21.63
CA ALA A 123 -2.10 -1.00 -20.90
C ALA A 123 -2.51 -0.52 -19.49
N GLN A 124 -3.76 -0.75 -19.13
CA GLN A 124 -4.24 -0.52 -17.76
C GLN A 124 -3.82 -1.68 -16.88
N LYS A 125 -3.35 -1.36 -15.68
CA LYS A 125 -2.89 -2.32 -14.68
C LYS A 125 -3.61 -2.09 -13.35
N ALA A 126 -4.00 -3.16 -12.66
CA ALA A 126 -4.47 -3.07 -11.28
C ALA A 126 -3.32 -3.31 -10.32
N TYR A 127 -3.27 -2.51 -9.27
CA TYR A 127 -2.38 -2.70 -8.15
C TYR A 127 -3.16 -2.61 -6.84
N PHE A 128 -2.63 -3.26 -5.82
CA PHE A 128 -3.24 -3.34 -4.51
C PHE A 128 -2.24 -2.94 -3.43
N VAL A 129 -2.69 -2.11 -2.49
CA VAL A 129 -1.95 -1.76 -1.28
C VAL A 129 -2.63 -2.39 -0.08
N ASN A 130 -1.86 -3.00 0.80
CA ASN A 130 -2.36 -3.57 2.04
C ASN A 130 -2.61 -2.44 3.06
N LEU A 131 -3.85 -2.30 3.51
CA LEU A 131 -4.25 -1.36 4.56
C LEU A 131 -4.25 -1.98 5.95
N GLN A 132 -3.96 -3.29 6.04
CA GLN A 132 -3.83 -3.97 7.31
C GLN A 132 -2.56 -3.50 8.03
N GLU A 133 -2.61 -3.46 9.35
CA GLU A 133 -1.43 -3.21 10.15
C GLU A 133 -0.48 -4.40 10.10
N ILE A 134 0.73 -4.18 9.59
CA ILE A 134 1.81 -5.17 9.56
C ILE A 134 2.53 -5.12 10.90
N LYS A 135 2.43 -6.20 11.67
CA LYS A 135 2.89 -6.28 13.07
C LYS A 135 4.17 -7.11 13.19
N GLY A 136 4.84 -6.92 14.32
CA GLY A 136 5.95 -7.79 14.73
C GLY A 136 7.26 -7.53 13.99
N ILE A 137 7.42 -6.35 13.37
CA ILE A 137 8.66 -5.96 12.72
C ILE A 137 9.71 -5.74 13.80
N LYS A 138 10.77 -6.55 13.78
CA LYS A 138 11.81 -6.53 14.80
C LYS A 138 12.77 -5.36 14.61
N PHE A 139 13.17 -4.74 15.69
CA PHE A 139 14.25 -3.77 15.69
C PHE A 139 15.26 -4.04 16.81
N GLY A 140 16.47 -3.54 16.61
CA GLY A 140 17.51 -3.50 17.62
C GLY A 140 18.47 -2.36 17.33
N THR A 141 19.07 -1.81 18.39
CA THR A 141 20.08 -0.76 18.24
C THR A 141 21.41 -1.37 17.79
N PRO A 142 21.87 -1.16 16.55
CA PRO A 142 23.15 -1.70 16.07
C PRO A 142 24.32 -1.10 16.84
N THR A 143 24.22 0.18 17.20
CA THR A 143 25.14 0.92 18.04
C THR A 143 24.47 1.25 19.38
N ALA A 144 25.23 1.20 20.46
CA ALA A 144 24.70 1.58 21.76
C ALA A 144 24.36 3.08 21.78
N VAL A 145 23.19 3.42 22.33
CA VAL A 145 22.73 4.79 22.54
C VAL A 145 23.33 5.34 23.81
N ASN A 146 24.00 6.47 23.74
CA ASN A 146 24.55 7.13 24.90
C ASN A 146 23.45 7.76 25.78
N TYR A 147 23.53 7.55 27.06
CA TYR A 147 22.63 8.09 28.07
C TYR A 147 23.42 8.64 29.25
N PHE A 148 23.33 9.94 29.50
CA PHE A 148 23.93 10.53 30.70
C PHE A 148 22.93 10.52 31.86
N ASP A 149 23.25 9.78 32.94
CA ASP A 149 22.41 9.74 34.12
C ASP A 149 22.93 10.77 35.12
N ASN A 150 22.19 11.86 35.31
CA ASN A 150 22.55 12.96 36.22
C ASN A 150 22.59 12.54 37.68
N PHE A 151 21.85 11.50 38.07
CA PHE A 151 21.84 11.03 39.46
C PHE A 151 23.13 10.29 39.80
N TYR A 152 23.62 9.44 38.89
CA TYR A 152 24.89 8.73 39.06
C TYR A 152 26.08 9.52 38.54
N ASN A 153 25.84 10.66 37.87
CA ASN A 153 26.86 11.48 37.22
C ASN A 153 27.77 10.65 36.30
N SER A 154 27.16 9.80 35.47
CA SER A 154 27.86 8.82 34.63
C SER A 154 27.22 8.66 33.28
N GLU A 155 28.06 8.40 32.26
CA GLU A 155 27.63 8.00 30.94
C GLU A 155 27.34 6.50 30.89
N LEU A 156 26.21 6.14 30.31
CA LEU A 156 25.75 4.76 30.12
C LEU A 156 25.53 4.50 28.67
N PHE A 157 25.80 3.29 28.22
CA PHE A 157 25.62 2.85 26.83
C PHE A 157 24.49 1.83 26.77
N LEU A 158 23.34 2.29 26.27
CA LEU A 158 22.11 1.52 26.24
C LEU A 158 21.97 0.73 24.96
N ARG A 159 21.48 -0.50 25.07
CA ARG A 159 21.00 -1.28 23.93
C ARG A 159 19.53 -1.59 24.11
N ALA A 160 18.76 -1.39 23.06
CA ALA A 160 17.35 -1.69 23.03
C ALA A 160 17.01 -2.61 21.88
N HIS A 161 15.98 -3.40 22.07
CA HIS A 161 15.38 -4.23 21.02
C HIS A 161 13.88 -4.37 21.30
N GLY A 162 13.13 -4.66 20.27
CA GLY A 162 11.68 -4.82 20.40
C GLY A 162 11.04 -5.09 19.05
N THR A 163 9.75 -4.81 18.99
CA THR A 163 8.96 -4.88 17.76
C THR A 163 8.16 -3.60 17.58
N TYR A 164 7.93 -3.23 16.34
CA TYR A 164 7.00 -2.16 15.98
C TYR A 164 6.04 -2.63 14.88
N SER A 165 5.07 -1.83 14.55
CA SER A 165 4.12 -2.10 13.48
C SER A 165 4.05 -0.91 12.52
N ILE A 166 3.70 -1.20 11.27
CA ILE A 166 3.50 -0.20 10.22
C ILE A 166 2.09 -0.37 9.66
N LYS A 167 1.45 0.75 9.37
CA LYS A 167 0.17 0.79 8.66
C LYS A 167 0.20 1.87 7.59
N VAL A 168 -0.18 1.53 6.37
CA VAL A 168 -0.35 2.52 5.30
C VAL A 168 -1.64 3.29 5.54
N THR A 169 -1.51 4.60 5.80
CA THR A 169 -2.64 5.51 6.04
C THR A 169 -3.03 6.31 4.81
N ASP A 170 -2.05 6.64 3.94
CA ASP A 170 -2.28 7.28 2.64
C ASP A 170 -1.68 6.40 1.53
N PRO A 171 -2.48 5.50 0.93
CA PRO A 171 -1.99 4.57 -0.09
C PRO A 171 -1.61 5.25 -1.41
N ILE A 172 -2.17 6.44 -1.70
CA ILE A 172 -1.83 7.18 -2.92
C ILE A 172 -0.46 7.82 -2.79
N LEU A 173 -0.20 8.46 -1.65
CA LEU A 173 1.11 9.04 -1.35
C LEU A 173 2.17 7.93 -1.26
N PHE A 174 1.84 6.83 -0.60
CA PHE A 174 2.69 5.65 -0.49
C PHE A 174 3.11 5.11 -1.86
N TYR A 175 2.16 4.94 -2.79
CA TYR A 175 2.46 4.50 -4.16
C TYR A 175 3.41 5.46 -4.89
N LYS A 176 3.24 6.77 -4.71
CA LYS A 176 4.04 7.77 -5.41
C LYS A 176 5.47 7.89 -4.89
N GLU A 177 5.66 7.74 -3.58
CA GLU A 177 6.91 8.08 -2.90
C GLU A 177 7.71 6.86 -2.45
N ALA A 178 7.03 5.79 -2.00
CA ALA A 178 7.68 4.63 -1.42
C ALA A 178 7.83 3.44 -2.38
N ILE A 179 6.95 3.33 -3.40
CA ILE A 179 6.99 2.18 -4.32
C ILE A 179 7.96 2.45 -5.46
N PRO A 180 8.95 1.56 -5.72
CA PRO A 180 9.82 1.66 -6.88
C PRO A 180 9.02 1.63 -8.18
N LYS A 181 9.40 2.45 -9.17
CA LYS A 181 8.59 2.72 -10.39
C LYS A 181 8.17 1.50 -11.20
N ASN A 182 8.92 0.41 -11.13
CA ASN A 182 8.64 -0.82 -11.89
C ASN A 182 8.37 -2.01 -10.98
N ALA A 183 8.11 -1.77 -9.69
CA ALA A 183 7.80 -2.85 -8.77
C ALA A 183 6.41 -3.42 -9.10
N GLU A 184 6.33 -4.73 -9.15
CA GLU A 184 5.07 -5.47 -9.25
C GLU A 184 4.63 -6.01 -7.89
N ARG A 185 5.57 -6.19 -6.97
CA ARG A 185 5.35 -6.60 -5.59
C ARG A 185 6.39 -5.95 -4.68
N VAL A 186 5.99 -5.57 -3.48
CA VAL A 186 6.86 -5.00 -2.44
C VAL A 186 6.47 -5.61 -1.11
N GLU A 187 7.44 -6.23 -0.46
CA GLU A 187 7.32 -6.73 0.90
C GLU A 187 7.79 -5.66 1.90
N ILE A 188 7.36 -5.79 3.16
CA ILE A 188 7.79 -4.84 4.19
C ILE A 188 9.32 -4.79 4.31
N ASP A 189 10.00 -5.91 4.14
CA ASP A 189 11.47 -6.00 4.25
C ASP A 189 12.19 -5.18 3.16
N ASP A 190 11.58 -4.99 2.00
CA ASP A 190 12.15 -4.21 0.89
C ASP A 190 12.25 -2.71 1.22
N ILE A 191 11.38 -2.21 2.09
CA ILE A 191 11.28 -0.79 2.46
C ILE A 191 11.63 -0.53 3.92
N ASN A 192 11.74 -1.59 4.71
CA ASN A 192 11.89 -1.51 6.16
C ASN A 192 13.19 -0.85 6.59
N GLU A 193 14.29 -1.00 5.84
CA GLU A 193 15.59 -0.44 6.22
C GLU A 193 15.54 1.08 6.40
N GLN A 194 14.84 1.79 5.51
CA GLN A 194 14.67 3.23 5.62
C GLN A 194 13.82 3.61 6.84
N TYR A 195 12.67 2.97 7.02
CA TYR A 195 11.77 3.24 8.15
C TYR A 195 12.41 2.88 9.49
N LEU A 196 13.17 1.78 9.54
CA LEU A 196 13.94 1.40 10.71
C LEU A 196 14.98 2.46 11.08
N SER A 197 15.67 3.01 10.08
CA SER A 197 16.66 4.07 10.31
C SER A 197 16.01 5.33 10.90
N GLU A 198 14.87 5.76 10.35
CA GLU A 198 14.11 6.91 10.87
C GLU A 198 13.59 6.64 12.28
N PHE A 199 13.05 5.44 12.53
CA PHE A 199 12.62 5.01 13.85
C PHE A 199 13.76 5.05 14.88
N LEU A 200 14.93 4.51 14.55
CA LEU A 200 16.09 4.51 15.44
C LEU A 200 16.59 5.93 15.74
N ASN A 201 16.54 6.83 14.77
CA ASN A 201 16.86 8.24 14.99
C ASN A 201 15.89 8.93 15.96
N ALA A 202 14.58 8.69 15.78
CA ALA A 202 13.56 9.20 16.69
C ALA A 202 13.69 8.60 18.11
N PHE A 203 13.97 7.30 18.18
CA PHE A 203 14.23 6.60 19.45
C PHE A 203 15.45 7.19 20.18
N GLN A 204 16.56 7.40 19.49
CA GLN A 204 17.74 8.04 20.07
C GLN A 204 17.43 9.44 20.57
N ALA A 205 16.69 10.24 19.81
CA ALA A 205 16.28 11.59 20.23
C ALA A 205 15.41 11.54 21.49
N ALA A 206 14.48 10.59 21.58
CA ALA A 206 13.64 10.40 22.77
C ALA A 206 14.45 9.99 24.02
N ILE A 207 15.40 9.08 23.86
CA ILE A 207 16.33 8.67 24.94
C ILE A 207 17.18 9.86 25.40
N ASN A 208 17.72 10.66 24.48
CA ASN A 208 18.50 11.85 24.83
C ASN A 208 17.65 12.89 25.57
N LYS A 209 16.40 13.08 25.16
CA LYS A 209 15.47 13.97 25.86
C LYS A 209 15.23 13.53 27.32
N MET A 210 15.04 12.23 27.54
CA MET A 210 14.89 11.70 28.90
C MET A 210 16.12 11.98 29.78
N SER A 211 17.33 11.90 29.21
CA SER A 211 18.57 12.28 29.92
C SER A 211 18.56 13.77 30.32
N VAL A 212 18.19 14.66 29.40
CA VAL A 212 18.07 16.11 29.64
C VAL A 212 17.00 16.41 30.72
N ASP A 213 15.88 15.68 30.68
CA ASP A 213 14.79 15.78 31.65
C ASP A 213 15.14 15.18 33.05
N ASN A 214 16.39 14.77 33.26
CA ASN A 214 16.90 14.17 34.49
C ASN A 214 16.17 12.90 34.95
N ILE A 215 15.66 12.12 33.99
CA ILE A 215 15.04 10.82 34.28
C ILE A 215 16.17 9.84 34.61
N ARG A 216 16.08 9.16 35.74
CA ARG A 216 17.06 8.13 36.10
C ARG A 216 16.94 6.93 35.19
N ILE A 217 18.06 6.28 34.87
CA ILE A 217 18.09 5.07 34.05
C ILE A 217 17.13 3.98 34.55
N SER A 218 17.02 3.84 35.88
CA SER A 218 16.08 2.89 36.50
C SER A 218 14.61 3.17 36.20
N HIS A 219 14.28 4.39 35.80
CA HIS A 219 12.92 4.81 35.46
C HIS A 219 12.63 4.82 33.96
N VAL A 220 13.63 4.67 33.10
CA VAL A 220 13.45 4.67 31.64
C VAL A 220 12.50 3.55 31.19
N ALA A 221 12.60 2.36 31.79
CA ALA A 221 11.69 1.26 31.47
C ALA A 221 10.22 1.56 31.80
N SER A 222 9.94 2.36 32.87
CA SER A 222 8.56 2.77 33.19
C SER A 222 8.00 3.80 32.24
N LYS A 223 8.85 4.45 31.44
CA LYS A 223 8.50 5.44 30.40
C LYS A 223 8.37 4.81 29.00
N ALA A 224 8.41 3.49 28.89
CA ALA A 224 8.33 2.79 27.62
C ALA A 224 7.09 3.18 26.79
N VAL A 225 5.95 3.46 27.45
CA VAL A 225 4.72 3.93 26.77
C VAL A 225 4.88 5.33 26.16
N GLU A 226 5.70 6.19 26.77
CA GLU A 226 6.01 7.52 26.24
C GLU A 226 7.00 7.44 25.05
N LEU A 227 7.87 6.44 25.06
CA LEU A 227 8.79 6.13 23.95
C LEU A 227 8.10 5.51 22.73
N ALA A 228 6.96 4.85 22.94
CA ALA A 228 6.21 4.15 21.89
C ALA A 228 5.22 5.05 21.13
N LYS A 229 5.09 6.32 21.51
CA LYS A 229 4.23 7.32 20.85
C LYS A 229 5.04 8.19 19.89
#